data_bfc5387ba2e6d7c424a58476df8c1b65
#
_entry.id   bfc5387ba2e6d7c424a58476df8c1b65
#
_cell.length_a   1.000
_cell.length_b   1.000
_cell.length_c   1.000
_cell.angle_alpha   90.00
_cell.angle_beta   90.00
_cell.angle_gamma   90.00
#
_symmetry.space_group_name_H-M   'P 1'
#
loop_
_entity.id
_entity.type
_entity.pdbx_description
1 polymer ?
#
loop_
_entity_poly.entity_id
_entity_poly.type
_entity_poly.pdbx_seq_one_letter_code
_entity_poly.pdbx_strand_id
1 'polypeptide(L)'
;VKMNRKTALIILLLLTSLAGFSQISIRMFARTRPSALFLTTVSGACLLHDEAEGEVRIDAGDIVAVSMHDSRIIFRTLSGIIGAADSLTFTPVSAGTLINLRAPGSNEPEKTLEGKIKIKPFPGSLLILNITTVENCLPGVVRAEAGKYGPSDYYKAQAVVARTYIYRNIDRHQLDGYNMCDDTHCQVYPGVVTDSVIVNACRYTAGRVITDRDSLLIEAAFHGNCGGETASSAEVWLAGYPYLVRVKDPWCSYSASARWRKSISLADWNNFLMSKGITPGSEGAIYGPQEPDRRRQATRRVQGKTVTSEEMRIRFGLRSAFFSLSPAGDSIAFNGRGYGHGVGLCQDGAKHMAEKKMAYDQITAFYYPGTMIIDIKNARKPPRP
;
A
#
# COMPACT_ATOMS: atom_id res chain seq x y z
N VAL A 1 40.50 -36.02 -0.89
CA VAL A 1 39.74 -36.11 -2.16
C VAL A 1 39.77 -34.75 -2.81
N LYS A 2 40.54 -34.59 -3.92
CA LYS A 2 40.62 -33.33 -4.65
C LYS A 2 39.32 -33.17 -5.48
N MET A 3 38.49 -32.26 -5.09
CA MET A 3 37.25 -31.91 -5.79
C MET A 3 37.58 -31.28 -7.15
N ASN A 4 37.01 -31.80 -8.23
CA ASN A 4 37.28 -31.36 -9.59
C ASN A 4 36.71 -29.95 -9.79
N ARG A 5 37.49 -29.03 -10.48
CA ARG A 5 37.09 -27.63 -10.73
C ARG A 5 35.71 -27.48 -11.40
N LYS A 6 35.30 -28.46 -12.23
CA LYS A 6 33.98 -28.49 -12.85
C LYS A 6 32.83 -28.77 -11.83
N THR A 7 33.08 -29.63 -10.83
CA THR A 7 32.11 -29.93 -9.77
C THR A 7 31.95 -28.74 -8.82
N ALA A 8 33.04 -28.03 -8.51
CA ALA A 8 33.00 -26.78 -7.74
C ALA A 8 32.25 -25.66 -8.46
N LEU A 9 32.37 -25.55 -9.79
CA LEU A 9 31.66 -24.56 -10.59
C LEU A 9 30.15 -24.85 -10.67
N ILE A 10 29.76 -26.14 -10.74
CA ILE A 10 28.34 -26.56 -10.73
C ILE A 10 27.71 -26.32 -9.37
N ILE A 11 28.42 -26.57 -8.27
CA ILE A 11 27.95 -26.29 -6.91
C ILE A 11 27.84 -24.77 -6.68
N LEU A 12 28.75 -23.97 -7.20
CA LEU A 12 28.69 -22.51 -7.14
C LEU A 12 27.51 -21.94 -7.98
N LEU A 13 27.22 -22.52 -9.14
CA LEU A 13 26.08 -22.19 -9.98
C LEU A 13 24.74 -22.62 -9.37
N LEU A 14 24.70 -23.72 -8.61
CA LEU A 14 23.50 -24.15 -7.87
C LEU A 14 23.23 -23.30 -6.61
N LEU A 15 24.26 -22.71 -6.00
CA LEU A 15 24.12 -21.80 -4.87
C LEU A 15 23.68 -20.38 -5.30
N THR A 16 23.85 -19.99 -6.56
CA THR A 16 23.40 -18.69 -7.07
C THR A 16 21.93 -18.68 -7.51
N SER A 17 21.27 -19.84 -7.59
CA SER A 17 19.85 -19.92 -8.00
C SER A 17 18.85 -19.69 -6.85
N LEU A 18 19.28 -19.44 -5.63
CA LEU A 18 18.44 -19.10 -4.47
C LEU A 18 18.23 -17.57 -4.28
N ALA A 19 18.80 -16.74 -5.12
CA ALA A 19 18.69 -15.27 -5.05
C ALA A 19 17.54 -14.72 -5.94
N GLY A 20 16.34 -15.27 -5.82
CA GLY A 20 15.21 -14.94 -6.70
C GLY A 20 14.23 -13.91 -6.17
N PHE A 21 14.33 -13.44 -4.93
CA PHE A 21 13.43 -12.41 -4.39
C PHE A 21 14.21 -11.14 -4.08
N SER A 22 13.94 -10.08 -4.85
CA SER A 22 14.53 -8.76 -4.64
C SER A 22 14.30 -8.31 -3.20
N GLN A 23 15.39 -7.97 -2.49
CA GLN A 23 15.28 -7.24 -1.23
C GLN A 23 14.70 -5.86 -1.50
N ILE A 24 13.82 -5.41 -0.60
CA ILE A 24 13.27 -4.07 -0.59
C ILE A 24 13.54 -3.41 0.76
N SER A 25 13.67 -2.10 0.75
CA SER A 25 13.76 -1.26 1.94
C SER A 25 12.46 -0.48 2.12
N ILE A 26 11.82 -0.68 3.27
CA ILE A 26 10.56 -0.03 3.62
C ILE A 26 10.85 0.96 4.74
N ARG A 27 10.55 2.26 4.50
CA ARG A 27 10.59 3.27 5.56
C ARG A 27 9.45 3.03 6.53
N MET A 28 9.80 2.72 7.77
CA MET A 28 8.86 2.50 8.88
C MET A 28 8.55 3.81 9.60
N PHE A 29 7.36 3.93 10.15
CA PHE A 29 6.88 5.13 10.82
C PHE A 29 6.96 6.40 9.95
N ALA A 30 6.66 6.24 8.66
CA ALA A 30 6.81 7.33 7.68
C ALA A 30 5.96 8.56 8.01
N ARG A 31 4.80 8.38 8.64
CA ARG A 31 3.90 9.44 9.05
C ARG A 31 4.34 10.16 10.33
N THR A 32 4.73 9.41 11.35
CA THR A 32 5.01 9.96 12.70
C THR A 32 6.44 10.44 12.86
N ARG A 33 7.37 9.92 12.06
CA ARG A 33 8.80 10.34 12.04
C ARG A 33 9.40 10.48 13.44
N PRO A 34 9.50 9.39 14.22
CA PRO A 34 9.96 9.46 15.60
C PRO A 34 11.44 9.87 15.70
N SER A 35 11.80 10.59 16.76
CA SER A 35 13.19 10.91 17.13
C SER A 35 13.79 9.88 18.10
N ALA A 36 12.98 8.95 18.61
CA ALA A 36 13.42 7.86 19.48
C ALA A 36 12.67 6.56 19.16
N LEU A 37 13.31 5.44 19.44
CA LEU A 37 12.79 4.10 19.15
C LEU A 37 13.26 3.10 20.20
N PHE A 38 12.39 2.17 20.58
CA PHE A 38 12.78 0.93 21.27
C PHE A 38 12.72 -0.22 20.29
N LEU A 39 13.79 -1.03 20.28
CA LEU A 39 13.84 -2.27 19.53
C LEU A 39 13.91 -3.42 20.55
N THR A 40 13.05 -4.40 20.39
CA THR A 40 13.07 -5.64 21.19
C THR A 40 13.21 -6.83 20.27
N THR A 41 14.21 -7.65 20.47
CA THR A 41 14.27 -8.95 19.80
C THR A 41 13.22 -9.87 20.43
N VAL A 42 12.15 -10.20 19.67
CA VAL A 42 11.02 -10.98 20.16
C VAL A 42 11.34 -12.47 20.11
N SER A 43 12.03 -12.91 19.05
CA SER A 43 12.45 -14.30 18.87
C SER A 43 13.76 -14.36 18.10
N GLY A 44 14.58 -15.37 18.37
CA GLY A 44 15.91 -15.51 17.77
C GLY A 44 16.93 -14.56 18.39
N ALA A 45 17.90 -14.12 17.60
CA ALA A 45 18.91 -13.15 17.99
C ALA A 45 19.26 -12.24 16.80
N CYS A 46 19.75 -11.04 17.11
CA CYS A 46 20.28 -10.08 16.15
C CYS A 46 21.73 -9.74 16.47
N LEU A 47 22.48 -9.35 15.45
CA LEU A 47 23.75 -8.66 15.60
C LEU A 47 23.49 -7.17 15.37
N LEU A 48 23.78 -6.36 16.37
CA LEU A 48 23.81 -4.92 16.27
C LEU A 48 25.19 -4.51 15.77
N HIS A 49 25.22 -3.91 14.58
CA HIS A 49 26.42 -3.31 14.01
C HIS A 49 26.35 -1.80 14.15
N ASP A 50 27.42 -1.27 14.68
CA ASP A 50 27.80 0.13 14.65
C ASP A 50 29.02 0.24 13.72
N GLU A 51 29.07 1.26 12.89
CA GLU A 51 30.19 1.45 11.93
C GLU A 51 31.56 1.64 12.60
N ALA A 52 31.61 1.93 13.91
CA ALA A 52 32.84 2.28 14.66
C ALA A 52 33.28 1.24 15.69
N GLU A 53 32.40 0.46 16.31
CA GLU A 53 32.72 -0.30 17.54
C GLU A 53 32.52 -1.82 17.46
N GLY A 54 32.16 -2.36 16.30
CA GLY A 54 32.04 -3.80 16.13
C GLY A 54 30.60 -4.36 16.23
N GLU A 55 30.51 -5.65 16.62
CA GLU A 55 29.23 -6.37 16.70
C GLU A 55 28.85 -6.63 18.15
N VAL A 56 27.60 -6.28 18.49
CA VAL A 56 26.98 -6.65 19.77
C VAL A 56 25.84 -7.61 19.49
N ARG A 57 25.86 -8.77 20.14
CA ARG A 57 24.75 -9.73 20.06
C ARG A 57 23.61 -9.27 20.97
N ILE A 58 22.40 -9.24 20.40
CA ILE A 58 21.13 -8.91 21.06
C ILE A 58 20.25 -10.14 21.01
N ASP A 59 20.03 -10.76 22.15
CA ASP A 59 19.24 -11.99 22.28
C ASP A 59 17.74 -11.72 22.48
N ALA A 60 16.92 -12.77 22.45
CA ALA A 60 15.48 -12.65 22.67
C ALA A 60 15.18 -12.05 24.05
N GLY A 61 14.32 -11.06 24.11
CA GLY A 61 13.98 -10.29 25.32
C GLY A 61 14.84 -9.05 25.55
N ASP A 62 15.99 -8.92 24.90
CA ASP A 62 16.81 -7.74 25.01
C ASP A 62 16.16 -6.54 24.33
N ILE A 63 16.33 -5.37 24.95
CA ILE A 63 15.82 -4.07 24.46
C ILE A 63 16.99 -3.15 24.18
N VAL A 64 16.94 -2.52 23.01
CA VAL A 64 17.85 -1.43 22.64
C VAL A 64 17.05 -0.15 22.51
N ALA A 65 17.37 0.85 23.32
CA ALA A 65 16.84 2.19 23.19
C ALA A 65 17.73 2.97 22.20
N VAL A 66 17.10 3.61 21.23
CA VAL A 66 17.77 4.43 20.20
C VAL A 66 17.14 5.81 20.21
N SER A 67 17.95 6.85 20.18
CA SER A 67 17.48 8.23 20.09
C SER A 67 18.42 9.06 19.20
N MET A 68 17.87 10.10 18.61
CA MET A 68 18.67 11.08 17.87
C MET A 68 19.14 12.17 18.84
N HIS A 69 20.43 12.48 18.79
CA HIS A 69 21.02 13.63 19.48
C HIS A 69 21.89 14.39 18.47
N ASP A 70 21.53 15.62 18.19
CA ASP A 70 22.08 16.44 17.10
C ASP A 70 21.96 15.70 15.74
N SER A 71 23.08 15.34 15.14
CA SER A 71 23.14 14.60 13.86
C SER A 71 23.56 13.14 14.00
N ARG A 72 23.66 12.62 15.25
CA ARG A 72 24.08 11.25 15.54
C ARG A 72 23.00 10.45 16.25
N ILE A 73 23.10 9.14 16.16
CA ILE A 73 22.27 8.19 16.89
C ILE A 73 22.98 7.84 18.19
N ILE A 74 22.27 7.99 19.31
CA ILE A 74 22.69 7.44 20.61
C ILE A 74 21.90 6.16 20.85
N PHE A 75 22.58 5.09 21.21
CA PHE A 75 21.92 3.83 21.57
C PHE A 75 22.36 3.34 22.95
N ARG A 76 21.46 2.61 23.61
CA ARG A 76 21.69 1.98 24.91
C ARG A 76 21.05 0.60 24.93
N THR A 77 21.82 -0.42 25.33
CA THR A 77 21.31 -1.78 25.60
C THR A 77 20.93 -1.92 27.07
N LEU A 78 20.14 -2.95 27.42
CA LEU A 78 19.87 -3.29 28.82
C LEU A 78 21.13 -3.73 29.58
N SER A 79 22.10 -4.32 28.90
CA SER A 79 23.39 -4.72 29.48
C SER A 79 24.31 -3.53 29.80
N GLY A 80 23.85 -2.28 29.53
CA GLY A 80 24.58 -1.06 29.87
C GLY A 80 25.55 -0.55 28.80
N ILE A 81 25.61 -1.18 27.62
CA ILE A 81 26.40 -0.67 26.50
C ILE A 81 25.74 0.62 26.01
N ILE A 82 26.52 1.69 25.91
CA ILE A 82 26.11 2.99 25.38
C ILE A 82 27.08 3.35 24.26
N GLY A 83 26.52 3.71 23.10
CA GLY A 83 27.35 4.12 21.95
C GLY A 83 26.69 5.26 21.17
N ALA A 84 27.47 5.87 20.27
CA ALA A 84 27.04 6.91 19.36
C ALA A 84 27.50 6.57 17.94
N ALA A 85 26.56 6.52 17.00
CA ALA A 85 26.79 6.06 15.63
C ALA A 85 26.17 6.99 14.58
N ASP A 86 26.70 6.95 13.36
CA ASP A 86 26.11 7.61 12.19
C ASP A 86 25.07 6.70 11.51
N SER A 87 25.15 5.39 11.75
CA SER A 87 24.08 4.44 11.43
C SER A 87 24.14 3.20 12.32
N LEU A 88 22.98 2.59 12.57
CA LEU A 88 22.86 1.31 13.28
C LEU A 88 22.18 0.30 12.35
N THR A 89 22.67 -0.94 12.39
CA THR A 89 22.05 -2.05 11.66
C THR A 89 21.84 -3.23 12.59
N PHE A 90 20.59 -3.70 12.70
CA PHE A 90 20.21 -4.93 13.38
C PHE A 90 20.07 -6.02 12.32
N THR A 91 20.99 -6.98 12.31
CA THR A 91 20.99 -8.09 11.36
C THR A 91 20.53 -9.36 12.07
N PRO A 92 19.42 -10.02 11.65
CA PRO A 92 19.01 -11.31 12.17
C PRO A 92 20.10 -12.36 12.03
N VAL A 93 20.34 -13.13 13.10
CA VAL A 93 21.29 -14.28 13.09
C VAL A 93 20.72 -15.46 12.32
N SER A 94 19.38 -15.63 12.36
CA SER A 94 18.70 -16.72 11.67
C SER A 94 17.41 -16.25 11.01
N ALA A 95 16.92 -17.00 10.02
CA ALA A 95 15.60 -16.79 9.43
C ALA A 95 14.50 -16.93 10.50
N GLY A 96 13.43 -16.14 10.37
CA GLY A 96 12.32 -16.12 11.32
C GLY A 96 12.61 -15.35 12.62
N THR A 97 13.78 -14.71 12.75
CA THR A 97 14.03 -13.75 13.83
C THR A 97 13.07 -12.57 13.70
N LEU A 98 12.40 -12.23 14.81
CA LEU A 98 11.42 -11.16 14.88
C LEU A 98 11.92 -10.00 15.77
N ILE A 99 11.80 -8.79 15.27
CA ILE A 99 12.16 -7.55 15.97
C ILE A 99 10.90 -6.70 16.12
N ASN A 100 10.58 -6.32 17.36
CA ASN A 100 9.51 -5.37 17.63
C ASN A 100 10.07 -3.95 17.71
N LEU A 101 9.39 -3.02 17.06
CA LEU A 101 9.69 -1.60 17.06
C LEU A 101 8.57 -0.84 17.76
N ARG A 102 8.93 -0.01 18.73
CA ARG A 102 8.03 0.89 19.46
C ARG A 102 8.56 2.31 19.45
N ALA A 103 7.78 3.24 18.93
CA ALA A 103 8.10 4.68 18.94
C ALA A 103 7.49 5.32 20.20
N PRO A 104 8.28 5.73 21.19
CA PRO A 104 7.75 6.35 22.41
C PRO A 104 7.06 7.68 22.10
N GLY A 105 5.97 7.97 22.80
CA GLY A 105 5.18 9.20 22.58
C GLY A 105 4.36 9.23 21.29
N SER A 106 4.38 8.17 20.49
CA SER A 106 3.55 8.02 19.30
C SER A 106 2.27 7.24 19.60
N ASN A 107 1.16 7.63 18.96
CA ASN A 107 -0.09 6.84 18.96
C ASN A 107 -0.06 5.73 17.89
N GLU A 108 1.01 5.61 17.12
CA GLU A 108 1.17 4.56 16.13
C GLU A 108 1.48 3.23 16.85
N PRO A 109 0.80 2.13 16.48
CA PRO A 109 1.01 0.84 17.15
C PRO A 109 2.43 0.32 16.92
N GLU A 110 2.88 -0.52 17.84
CA GLU A 110 4.12 -1.28 17.72
C GLU A 110 4.10 -2.15 16.47
N LYS A 111 5.29 -2.36 15.87
CA LYS A 111 5.43 -3.12 14.64
C LYS A 111 6.43 -4.26 14.84
N THR A 112 5.97 -5.49 14.68
CA THR A 112 6.86 -6.66 14.67
C THR A 112 7.28 -6.96 13.24
N LEU A 113 8.58 -7.01 13.00
CA LEU A 113 9.16 -7.09 11.66
C LEU A 113 10.10 -8.29 11.54
N GLU A 114 10.19 -8.82 10.33
CA GLU A 114 11.21 -9.78 9.90
C GLU A 114 12.18 -9.10 8.92
N GLY A 115 13.46 -9.47 8.97
CA GLY A 115 14.52 -8.88 8.15
C GLY A 115 15.41 -7.93 8.92
N LYS A 116 16.31 -7.25 8.21
CA LYS A 116 17.24 -6.28 8.82
C LYS A 116 16.53 -4.97 9.14
N ILE A 117 16.93 -4.36 10.22
CA ILE A 117 16.50 -2.98 10.55
C ILE A 117 17.72 -2.08 10.46
N LYS A 118 17.67 -1.08 9.58
CA LYS A 118 18.70 -0.04 9.49
C LYS A 118 18.14 1.30 9.94
N ILE A 119 18.88 1.99 10.82
CA ILE A 119 18.49 3.29 11.38
C ILE A 119 19.56 4.28 11.02
N LYS A 120 19.16 5.45 10.53
CA LYS A 120 20.02 6.59 10.22
C LYS A 120 19.44 7.87 10.78
N PRO A 121 20.24 8.89 11.04
CA PRO A 121 19.75 10.24 11.28
C PRO A 121 18.97 10.76 10.06
N PHE A 122 17.92 11.50 10.33
CA PHE A 122 17.14 12.22 9.33
C PHE A 122 16.73 13.57 9.92
N PRO A 123 16.58 14.66 9.16
CA PRO A 123 16.28 15.97 9.73
C PRO A 123 15.09 15.92 10.70
N GLY A 124 15.37 16.19 11.98
CA GLY A 124 14.40 16.19 13.09
C GLY A 124 13.86 14.82 13.52
N SER A 125 14.38 13.69 12.98
CA SER A 125 13.82 12.35 13.25
C SER A 125 14.82 11.22 12.95
N LEU A 126 14.40 9.98 13.13
CA LEU A 126 15.11 8.79 12.67
C LEU A 126 14.55 8.32 11.31
N LEU A 127 15.42 7.97 10.37
CA LEU A 127 15.08 7.18 9.20
C LEU A 127 15.21 5.69 9.57
N ILE A 128 14.09 5.03 9.70
CA ILE A 128 14.00 3.63 10.12
C ILE A 128 13.63 2.79 8.90
N LEU A 129 14.51 1.90 8.47
CA LEU A 129 14.34 1.06 7.29
C LEU A 129 14.23 -0.41 7.68
N ASN A 130 13.14 -1.06 7.29
CA ASN A 130 13.05 -2.52 7.29
C ASN A 130 13.55 -3.04 5.93
N ILE A 131 14.63 -3.77 5.93
CA ILE A 131 15.20 -4.42 4.74
C ILE A 131 14.77 -5.87 4.76
N THR A 132 13.87 -6.22 3.86
CA THR A 132 13.19 -7.51 3.81
C THR A 132 12.96 -7.95 2.36
N THR A 133 12.23 -9.03 2.13
CA THR A 133 11.77 -9.43 0.78
C THR A 133 10.32 -9.03 0.56
N VAL A 134 9.91 -8.89 -0.71
CA VAL A 134 8.50 -8.66 -1.05
C VAL A 134 7.61 -9.75 -0.44
N GLU A 135 8.03 -11.00 -0.52
CA GLU A 135 7.23 -12.13 -0.02
C GLU A 135 7.07 -12.12 1.51
N ASN A 136 8.06 -11.64 2.26
CA ASN A 136 7.97 -11.54 3.71
C ASN A 136 7.05 -10.40 4.17
N CYS A 137 7.06 -9.25 3.49
CA CYS A 137 6.20 -8.13 3.88
C CYS A 137 4.77 -8.25 3.34
N LEU A 138 4.57 -8.97 2.24
CA LEU A 138 3.29 -9.05 1.53
C LEU A 138 2.10 -9.52 2.39
N PRO A 139 2.21 -10.53 3.27
CA PRO A 139 1.10 -10.92 4.15
C PRO A 139 0.63 -9.77 5.04
N GLY A 140 1.55 -8.97 5.58
CA GLY A 140 1.24 -7.78 6.36
C GLY A 140 0.47 -6.72 5.55
N VAL A 141 0.93 -6.45 4.33
CA VAL A 141 0.25 -5.55 3.39
C VAL A 141 -1.15 -6.04 3.06
N VAL A 142 -1.28 -7.31 2.64
CA VAL A 142 -2.59 -7.91 2.32
C VAL A 142 -3.54 -7.86 3.50
N ARG A 143 -3.03 -8.11 4.71
CA ARG A 143 -3.84 -8.05 5.94
C ARG A 143 -4.36 -6.63 6.23
N ALA A 144 -3.53 -5.63 6.02
CA ALA A 144 -3.90 -4.23 6.23
C ALA A 144 -4.91 -3.74 5.19
N GLU A 145 -4.70 -4.08 3.92
CA GLU A 145 -5.54 -3.61 2.81
C GLU A 145 -6.85 -4.40 2.67
N ALA A 146 -6.79 -5.73 2.79
CA ALA A 146 -7.93 -6.62 2.55
C ALA A 146 -8.74 -6.95 3.82
N GLY A 147 -8.27 -6.56 5.00
CA GLY A 147 -8.94 -6.79 6.27
C GLY A 147 -8.89 -8.25 6.74
N LYS A 148 -9.70 -8.56 7.76
CA LYS A 148 -9.93 -9.93 8.31
C LYS A 148 -11.13 -10.58 7.62
N TYR A 149 -11.23 -11.91 7.74
CA TYR A 149 -12.43 -12.69 7.40
C TYR A 149 -12.79 -12.65 5.91
N GLY A 150 -11.82 -12.94 5.05
CA GLY A 150 -12.02 -13.13 3.61
C GLY A 150 -11.75 -14.57 3.15
N PRO A 151 -12.35 -15.00 2.03
CA PRO A 151 -12.03 -16.27 1.39
C PRO A 151 -10.59 -16.30 0.86
N SER A 152 -10.00 -17.48 0.74
CA SER A 152 -8.62 -17.66 0.27
C SER A 152 -8.38 -17.02 -1.11
N ASP A 153 -9.30 -17.18 -2.07
CA ASP A 153 -9.13 -16.62 -3.42
C ASP A 153 -9.22 -15.08 -3.47
N TYR A 154 -9.95 -14.46 -2.54
CA TYR A 154 -9.89 -13.01 -2.34
C TYR A 154 -8.49 -12.56 -1.90
N TYR A 155 -7.89 -13.23 -0.92
CA TYR A 155 -6.54 -12.90 -0.46
C TYR A 155 -5.47 -13.23 -1.51
N LYS A 156 -5.66 -14.29 -2.32
CA LYS A 156 -4.77 -14.57 -3.47
C LYS A 156 -4.84 -13.45 -4.51
N ALA A 157 -6.05 -12.98 -4.86
CA ALA A 157 -6.22 -11.85 -5.79
C ALA A 157 -5.54 -10.58 -5.24
N GLN A 158 -5.79 -10.24 -3.97
CA GLN A 158 -5.18 -9.08 -3.33
C GLN A 158 -3.65 -9.21 -3.24
N ALA A 159 -3.12 -10.40 -2.99
CA ALA A 159 -1.67 -10.66 -2.95
C ALA A 159 -1.01 -10.42 -4.31
N VAL A 160 -1.62 -10.91 -5.39
CA VAL A 160 -1.10 -10.68 -6.76
C VAL A 160 -1.15 -9.20 -7.11
N VAL A 161 -2.23 -8.50 -6.77
CA VAL A 161 -2.41 -7.05 -6.99
C VAL A 161 -1.38 -6.25 -6.20
N ALA A 162 -1.25 -6.49 -4.90
CA ALA A 162 -0.32 -5.78 -4.03
C ALA A 162 1.15 -6.03 -4.43
N ARG A 163 1.49 -7.27 -4.78
CA ARG A 163 2.82 -7.62 -5.29
C ARG A 163 3.14 -6.88 -6.59
N THR A 164 2.19 -6.84 -7.52
CA THR A 164 2.35 -6.11 -8.80
C THR A 164 2.60 -4.63 -8.54
N TYR A 165 1.83 -4.02 -7.63
CA TYR A 165 2.02 -2.62 -7.26
C TYR A 165 3.41 -2.38 -6.66
N ILE A 166 3.89 -3.26 -5.76
CA ILE A 166 5.22 -3.13 -5.15
C ILE A 166 6.31 -3.14 -6.23
N TYR A 167 6.33 -4.15 -7.10
CA TYR A 167 7.36 -4.26 -8.13
C TYR A 167 7.30 -3.14 -9.17
N ARG A 168 6.12 -2.68 -9.53
CA ARG A 168 5.96 -1.55 -10.45
C ARG A 168 6.52 -0.25 -9.86
N ASN A 169 6.28 -0.02 -8.57
CA ASN A 169 6.60 1.23 -7.87
C ASN A 169 7.87 1.15 -7.01
N ILE A 170 8.69 0.12 -7.18
CA ILE A 170 9.85 -0.19 -6.32
C ILE A 170 10.88 0.95 -6.25
N ASP A 171 10.94 1.81 -7.25
CA ASP A 171 11.88 2.94 -7.30
C ASP A 171 11.24 4.28 -6.89
N ARG A 172 9.99 4.27 -6.37
CA ARG A 172 9.25 5.50 -6.05
C ARG A 172 10.03 6.45 -5.14
N HIS A 173 10.74 5.89 -4.16
CA HIS A 173 11.55 6.63 -3.18
C HIS A 173 13.06 6.41 -3.36
N GLN A 174 13.51 6.07 -4.57
CA GLN A 174 14.93 5.80 -4.82
C GLN A 174 15.84 6.98 -4.44
N LEU A 175 15.38 8.21 -4.70
CA LEU A 175 16.11 9.44 -4.34
C LEU A 175 16.14 9.69 -2.84
N ASP A 176 15.18 9.15 -2.10
CA ASP A 176 15.10 9.23 -0.63
C ASP A 176 15.93 8.11 0.04
N GLY A 177 16.52 7.20 -0.73
CA GLY A 177 17.36 6.11 -0.24
C GLY A 177 16.61 4.88 0.27
N TYR A 178 15.33 4.70 -0.10
CA TYR A 178 14.52 3.51 0.18
C TYR A 178 13.55 3.21 -0.97
N ASN A 179 12.82 2.08 -0.91
CA ASN A 179 11.90 1.67 -1.99
C ASN A 179 10.45 2.13 -1.73
N MET A 180 9.95 1.90 -0.53
CA MET A 180 8.55 2.14 -0.17
C MET A 180 8.44 2.74 1.23
N CYS A 181 7.29 3.32 1.54
CA CYS A 181 6.92 3.69 2.92
C CYS A 181 5.76 2.80 3.41
N ASP A 182 5.59 2.73 4.71
CA ASP A 182 4.60 1.89 5.41
C ASP A 182 3.21 2.53 5.55
N ASP A 183 2.93 3.61 4.82
CA ASP A 183 1.69 4.38 4.86
C ASP A 183 0.93 4.33 3.50
N THR A 184 -0.28 4.87 3.46
CA THR A 184 -1.20 4.95 2.31
C THR A 184 -0.61 5.59 1.06
N HIS A 185 0.48 6.35 1.19
CA HIS A 185 1.22 6.88 0.02
C HIS A 185 1.80 5.75 -0.86
N CYS A 186 2.21 4.63 -0.25
CA CYS A 186 2.63 3.41 -0.96
C CYS A 186 1.60 2.30 -0.72
N GLN A 187 1.78 1.52 0.33
CA GLN A 187 0.84 0.52 0.84
C GLN A 187 1.02 0.40 2.35
N VAL A 188 -0.07 0.27 3.09
CA VAL A 188 -0.02 0.14 4.54
C VAL A 188 0.67 -1.17 4.92
N TYR A 189 1.78 -1.06 5.65
CA TYR A 189 2.53 -2.23 6.16
C TYR A 189 2.66 -2.17 7.68
N PRO A 190 1.84 -2.90 8.43
CA PRO A 190 1.87 -2.89 9.90
C PRO A 190 2.94 -3.82 10.50
N GLY A 191 3.62 -4.62 9.68
CA GLY A 191 4.55 -5.66 10.10
C GLY A 191 4.06 -7.07 9.80
N VAL A 192 4.67 -8.05 10.47
CA VAL A 192 4.38 -9.49 10.29
C VAL A 192 2.99 -9.83 10.81
N VAL A 193 2.30 -10.73 10.11
CA VAL A 193 1.00 -11.28 10.50
C VAL A 193 1.07 -12.81 10.54
N THR A 194 0.24 -13.40 11.42
CA THR A 194 0.19 -14.85 11.65
C THR A 194 -1.11 -15.48 11.13
N ASP A 195 -1.98 -14.71 10.45
CA ASP A 195 -3.21 -15.24 9.85
C ASP A 195 -2.85 -16.26 8.76
N SER A 196 -3.10 -17.53 9.05
CA SER A 196 -2.70 -18.64 8.17
C SER A 196 -3.38 -18.60 6.81
N VAL A 197 -4.60 -18.09 6.71
CA VAL A 197 -5.32 -17.99 5.41
C VAL A 197 -4.62 -16.97 4.52
N ILE A 198 -4.23 -15.83 5.07
CA ILE A 198 -3.51 -14.77 4.35
C ILE A 198 -2.10 -15.23 3.97
N VAL A 199 -1.36 -15.77 4.95
CA VAL A 199 0.02 -16.27 4.72
C VAL A 199 0.04 -17.34 3.63
N ASN A 200 -0.90 -18.30 3.69
CA ASN A 200 -0.99 -19.36 2.68
C ASN A 200 -1.41 -18.82 1.31
N ALA A 201 -2.31 -17.83 1.23
CA ALA A 201 -2.69 -17.19 -0.03
C ALA A 201 -1.50 -16.46 -0.68
N CYS A 202 -0.71 -15.71 0.09
CA CYS A 202 0.50 -15.05 -0.39
C CYS A 202 1.54 -16.06 -0.88
N ARG A 203 1.76 -17.14 -0.11
CA ARG A 203 2.69 -18.23 -0.49
C ARG A 203 2.24 -18.97 -1.74
N TYR A 204 0.95 -19.29 -1.88
CA TYR A 204 0.39 -19.95 -3.06
C TYR A 204 0.62 -19.14 -4.34
N THR A 205 0.55 -17.82 -4.23
CA THR A 205 0.72 -16.89 -5.36
C THR A 205 2.15 -16.32 -5.43
N ALA A 206 3.13 -16.89 -4.74
CA ALA A 206 4.50 -16.38 -4.69
C ALA A 206 5.06 -16.14 -6.11
N GLY A 207 5.67 -14.97 -6.31
CA GLY A 207 6.23 -14.56 -7.60
C GLY A 207 5.20 -14.23 -8.69
N ARG A 208 3.89 -14.37 -8.46
CA ARG A 208 2.86 -14.06 -9.47
C ARG A 208 2.52 -12.57 -9.47
N VAL A 209 2.56 -11.96 -10.67
CA VAL A 209 2.26 -10.55 -10.93
C VAL A 209 1.35 -10.39 -12.14
N ILE A 210 0.69 -9.24 -12.24
CA ILE A 210 -0.19 -8.92 -13.37
C ILE A 210 0.58 -8.05 -14.36
N THR A 211 0.51 -8.41 -15.63
CA THR A 211 1.12 -7.66 -16.74
C THR A 211 0.11 -7.42 -17.86
N ASP A 212 0.41 -6.45 -18.70
CA ASP A 212 -0.23 -6.30 -19.98
C ASP A 212 0.28 -7.35 -20.99
N ARG A 213 -0.17 -7.23 -22.25
CA ARG A 213 0.21 -8.16 -23.33
C ARG A 213 1.69 -8.12 -23.70
N ASP A 214 2.36 -7.02 -23.39
CA ASP A 214 3.79 -6.83 -23.63
C ASP A 214 4.66 -7.24 -22.44
N SER A 215 4.08 -7.96 -21.48
CA SER A 215 4.71 -8.37 -20.22
C SER A 215 5.17 -7.19 -19.34
N LEU A 216 4.60 -6.00 -19.52
CA LEU A 216 4.85 -4.85 -18.66
C LEU A 216 3.96 -4.90 -17.42
N LEU A 217 4.54 -4.70 -16.23
CA LEU A 217 3.79 -4.62 -14.97
C LEU A 217 2.70 -3.54 -15.06
N ILE A 218 1.46 -3.91 -14.75
CA ILE A 218 0.33 -2.98 -14.80
C ILE A 218 0.33 -2.02 -13.60
N GLU A 219 -0.37 -0.87 -13.73
CA GLU A 219 -0.82 -0.08 -12.58
C GLU A 219 -1.94 -0.85 -11.87
N ALA A 220 -1.58 -1.65 -10.88
CA ALA A 220 -2.49 -2.56 -10.18
C ALA A 220 -3.28 -1.82 -9.08
N ALA A 221 -4.08 -0.83 -9.50
CA ALA A 221 -4.89 -0.03 -8.61
C ALA A 221 -6.05 -0.84 -8.00
N PHE A 222 -6.38 -0.56 -6.75
CA PHE A 222 -7.52 -1.17 -6.05
C PHE A 222 -8.17 -0.16 -5.10
N HIS A 223 -9.40 -0.42 -4.70
CA HIS A 223 -10.18 0.45 -3.81
C HIS A 223 -11.23 -0.36 -3.06
N GLY A 224 -11.81 0.20 -1.99
CA GLY A 224 -12.74 -0.51 -1.11
C GLY A 224 -14.02 -0.98 -1.82
N ASN A 225 -14.75 -0.05 -2.47
CA ASN A 225 -16.03 -0.37 -3.12
C ASN A 225 -16.26 0.54 -4.33
N CYS A 226 -16.62 -0.02 -5.48
CA CYS A 226 -16.85 0.75 -6.71
C CYS A 226 -18.25 1.38 -6.82
N GLY A 227 -19.21 0.96 -5.98
CA GLY A 227 -20.60 1.44 -6.04
C GLY A 227 -21.40 0.88 -7.22
N GLY A 228 -20.99 -0.25 -7.81
CA GLY A 228 -21.66 -0.92 -8.93
C GLY A 228 -20.99 -0.72 -10.29
N GLU A 229 -20.01 0.18 -10.41
CA GLU A 229 -19.22 0.39 -11.62
C GLU A 229 -17.85 0.96 -11.25
N THR A 230 -16.76 0.39 -11.80
CA THR A 230 -15.43 0.95 -11.65
C THR A 230 -15.27 2.24 -12.47
N ALA A 231 -14.30 3.07 -12.13
CA ALA A 231 -13.92 4.23 -12.91
C ALA A 231 -12.80 3.88 -13.88
N SER A 232 -12.74 4.54 -15.03
CA SER A 232 -11.54 4.47 -15.86
C SER A 232 -10.43 5.36 -15.29
N SER A 233 -9.18 4.96 -15.49
CA SER A 233 -8.03 5.74 -15.02
C SER A 233 -7.96 7.12 -15.68
N ALA A 234 -8.37 7.26 -16.94
CA ALA A 234 -8.42 8.54 -17.65
C ALA A 234 -9.41 9.54 -17.03
N GLU A 235 -10.44 9.07 -16.30
CA GLU A 235 -11.43 9.91 -15.64
C GLU A 235 -11.01 10.40 -14.26
N VAL A 236 -10.12 9.64 -13.59
CA VAL A 236 -9.69 9.92 -12.21
C VAL A 236 -8.27 10.47 -12.19
N TRP A 237 -7.41 9.95 -13.05
CA TRP A 237 -6.01 10.34 -13.17
C TRP A 237 -5.77 10.86 -14.58
N LEU A 238 -4.86 11.74 -14.80
CA LEU A 238 -4.55 12.30 -16.11
C LEU A 238 -3.93 11.29 -17.11
N ALA A 239 -3.73 10.03 -16.68
CA ALA A 239 -3.16 8.94 -17.46
C ALA A 239 -4.20 7.84 -17.73
N GLY A 240 -4.45 7.55 -19.01
CA GLY A 240 -5.33 6.46 -19.45
C GLY A 240 -4.54 5.14 -19.59
N TYR A 241 -4.97 4.08 -18.87
CA TYR A 241 -4.45 2.72 -19.06
C TYR A 241 -5.53 1.84 -19.70
N PRO A 242 -5.23 1.07 -20.76
CA PRO A 242 -6.23 0.32 -21.53
C PRO A 242 -6.90 -0.80 -20.72
N TYR A 243 -6.31 -1.23 -19.62
CA TYR A 243 -6.82 -2.25 -18.70
C TYR A 243 -7.49 -1.65 -17.44
N LEU A 244 -7.44 -0.34 -17.22
CA LEU A 244 -8.14 0.36 -16.14
C LEU A 244 -9.34 1.11 -16.71
N VAL A 245 -10.32 0.33 -17.12
CA VAL A 245 -11.55 0.79 -17.78
C VAL A 245 -12.75 0.70 -16.83
N ARG A 246 -13.89 1.24 -17.26
CA ARG A 246 -15.15 1.03 -16.55
C ARG A 246 -15.60 -0.41 -16.68
N VAL A 247 -15.82 -1.08 -15.56
CA VAL A 247 -16.38 -2.44 -15.47
C VAL A 247 -17.66 -2.37 -14.65
N LYS A 248 -18.77 -2.87 -15.18
CA LYS A 248 -20.02 -3.04 -14.40
C LYS A 248 -19.79 -4.15 -13.37
N ASP A 249 -19.94 -3.81 -12.10
CA ASP A 249 -19.67 -4.70 -10.97
C ASP A 249 -20.96 -4.92 -10.14
N PRO A 250 -21.69 -6.02 -10.37
CA PRO A 250 -22.85 -6.35 -9.57
C PRO A 250 -22.50 -6.93 -8.20
N TRP A 251 -21.23 -7.27 -7.94
CA TRP A 251 -20.77 -8.02 -6.78
C TRP A 251 -20.61 -7.18 -5.51
N CYS A 252 -20.43 -5.85 -5.63
CA CYS A 252 -20.16 -4.97 -4.49
C CYS A 252 -21.40 -4.33 -3.85
N SER A 253 -22.61 -4.53 -4.40
CA SER A 253 -23.82 -3.82 -4.00
C SER A 253 -24.37 -4.18 -2.61
N TYR A 254 -23.96 -5.31 -2.06
CA TYR A 254 -24.42 -5.85 -0.77
C TYR A 254 -23.62 -5.32 0.44
N SER A 255 -22.52 -4.63 0.20
CA SER A 255 -21.67 -4.08 1.25
C SER A 255 -22.28 -2.83 1.87
N ALA A 256 -22.03 -2.63 3.18
CA ALA A 256 -22.39 -1.41 3.89
C ALA A 256 -21.70 -0.14 3.34
N SER A 257 -20.60 -0.32 2.63
CA SER A 257 -19.85 0.76 1.93
C SER A 257 -20.42 1.10 0.55
N ALA A 258 -21.39 0.30 0.04
CA ALA A 258 -21.95 0.48 -1.29
C ALA A 258 -22.73 1.79 -1.46
N ARG A 259 -23.27 2.34 -0.38
CA ARG A 259 -24.04 3.60 -0.39
C ARG A 259 -23.67 4.49 0.78
N TRP A 260 -23.71 5.80 0.56
CA TRP A 260 -23.47 6.79 1.61
C TRP A 260 -24.21 8.09 1.31
N ARG A 261 -24.44 8.87 2.35
CA ARG A 261 -25.00 10.22 2.25
C ARG A 261 -24.17 11.18 3.09
N LYS A 262 -23.98 12.39 2.60
CA LYS A 262 -23.36 13.50 3.33
C LYS A 262 -24.07 14.80 2.94
N SER A 263 -24.32 15.69 3.90
CA SER A 263 -24.78 17.05 3.66
C SER A 263 -23.67 18.03 4.04
N ILE A 264 -23.55 19.11 3.31
CA ILE A 264 -22.66 20.23 3.61
C ILE A 264 -23.47 21.51 3.66
N SER A 265 -23.02 22.50 4.42
CA SER A 265 -23.69 23.79 4.51
C SER A 265 -23.69 24.50 3.16
N LEU A 266 -24.74 25.30 2.91
CA LEU A 266 -24.78 26.14 1.70
C LEU A 266 -23.62 27.16 1.69
N ALA A 267 -23.16 27.60 2.86
CA ALA A 267 -21.99 28.46 2.98
C ALA A 267 -20.69 27.81 2.47
N ASP A 268 -20.40 26.55 2.88
CA ASP A 268 -19.24 25.78 2.41
C ASP A 268 -19.33 25.50 0.92
N TRP A 269 -20.53 25.21 0.43
CA TRP A 269 -20.80 25.02 -0.98
C TRP A 269 -20.50 26.28 -1.81
N ASN A 270 -21.07 27.42 -1.38
CA ASN A 270 -20.84 28.71 -2.04
C ASN A 270 -19.38 29.12 -2.02
N ASN A 271 -18.66 28.90 -0.92
CA ASN A 271 -17.21 29.13 -0.84
C ASN A 271 -16.44 28.26 -1.83
N PHE A 272 -16.83 27.00 -2.00
CA PHE A 272 -16.24 26.13 -3.02
C PHE A 272 -16.51 26.64 -4.43
N LEU A 273 -17.75 27.03 -4.78
CA LEU A 273 -18.08 27.58 -6.09
C LEU A 273 -17.29 28.86 -6.39
N MET A 274 -17.24 29.80 -5.45
CA MET A 274 -16.46 31.03 -5.59
C MET A 274 -14.97 30.74 -5.81
N SER A 275 -14.41 29.76 -5.14
CA SER A 275 -13.01 29.32 -5.35
C SER A 275 -12.74 28.80 -6.77
N LYS A 276 -13.79 28.38 -7.49
CA LYS A 276 -13.76 27.95 -8.90
C LYS A 276 -14.15 29.06 -9.89
N GLY A 277 -14.42 30.27 -9.39
CA GLY A 277 -14.89 31.36 -10.21
C GLY A 277 -16.30 31.15 -10.74
N ILE A 278 -17.15 30.45 -9.99
CA ILE A 278 -18.56 30.19 -10.28
C ILE A 278 -19.40 31.02 -9.33
N THR A 279 -20.36 31.80 -9.88
CA THR A 279 -21.27 32.62 -9.07
C THR A 279 -22.33 31.72 -8.41
N PRO A 280 -22.48 31.75 -7.07
CA PRO A 280 -23.52 31.00 -6.37
C PRO A 280 -24.95 31.40 -6.84
N GLY A 281 -25.87 30.44 -6.83
CA GLY A 281 -27.26 30.62 -7.27
C GLY A 281 -27.50 30.35 -8.78
N SER A 282 -26.44 30.16 -9.56
CA SER A 282 -26.54 29.87 -11.02
C SER A 282 -25.97 28.49 -11.37
N GLU A 283 -25.70 27.65 -10.34
CA GLU A 283 -25.07 26.37 -10.47
C GLU A 283 -26.03 25.19 -10.77
N GLY A 284 -27.27 25.45 -11.19
CA GLY A 284 -28.28 24.41 -11.45
C GLY A 284 -27.78 23.24 -12.31
N ALA A 285 -26.90 23.54 -13.28
CA ALA A 285 -26.28 22.53 -14.12
C ALA A 285 -25.28 21.59 -13.37
N ILE A 286 -24.78 21.97 -12.17
CA ILE A 286 -23.91 21.11 -11.35
C ILE A 286 -24.71 19.97 -10.75
N TYR A 287 -25.96 20.19 -10.40
CA TYR A 287 -26.78 19.19 -9.73
C TYR A 287 -27.07 17.99 -10.63
N GLY A 288 -27.17 18.22 -11.95
CA GLY A 288 -27.47 17.17 -12.92
C GLY A 288 -28.86 16.57 -12.75
N PRO A 289 -29.20 15.47 -13.44
CA PRO A 289 -30.46 14.77 -13.24
C PRO A 289 -30.55 14.23 -11.83
N GLN A 290 -31.71 14.42 -11.19
CA GLN A 290 -31.98 14.07 -9.78
C GLN A 290 -32.08 12.54 -9.52
N GLU A 291 -32.18 11.74 -10.56
CA GLU A 291 -32.04 10.29 -10.46
C GLU A 291 -30.59 9.97 -10.10
N PRO A 292 -30.31 9.04 -9.15
CA PRO A 292 -28.95 8.61 -8.89
C PRO A 292 -28.41 8.03 -10.20
N ASP A 293 -27.59 8.83 -10.84
CA ASP A 293 -27.02 8.54 -12.13
C ASP A 293 -26.42 7.14 -12.08
N ARG A 294 -26.85 6.25 -12.93
CA ARG A 294 -26.32 4.87 -13.02
C ARG A 294 -24.87 4.87 -13.49
N ARG A 295 -24.34 6.03 -13.87
CA ARG A 295 -22.98 6.24 -14.36
C ARG A 295 -22.23 7.24 -13.51
N ARG A 296 -20.92 7.04 -13.33
CA ARG A 296 -20.03 8.01 -12.71
C ARG A 296 -19.95 9.28 -13.58
N GLN A 297 -20.11 10.44 -12.95
CA GLN A 297 -19.84 11.74 -13.58
C GLN A 297 -18.49 12.25 -13.07
N ALA A 298 -17.45 12.11 -13.89
CA ALA A 298 -16.12 12.58 -13.53
C ALA A 298 -16.05 14.12 -13.49
N THR A 299 -16.75 14.78 -14.39
CA THR A 299 -16.71 16.25 -14.56
C THR A 299 -18.11 16.83 -14.73
N ARG A 300 -18.27 18.06 -14.29
CA ARG A 300 -19.47 18.91 -14.49
C ARG A 300 -19.03 20.25 -15.04
N ARG A 301 -19.78 20.80 -16.01
CA ARG A 301 -19.51 22.10 -16.58
C ARG A 301 -20.57 23.11 -16.14
N VAL A 302 -20.12 24.25 -15.60
CA VAL A 302 -20.97 25.35 -15.16
C VAL A 302 -20.29 26.68 -15.46
N GLN A 303 -20.98 27.60 -16.08
CA GLN A 303 -20.47 28.94 -16.44
C GLN A 303 -19.12 28.87 -17.18
N GLY A 304 -18.96 27.92 -18.11
CA GLY A 304 -17.70 27.70 -18.83
C GLY A 304 -16.56 27.08 -17.99
N LYS A 305 -16.76 26.87 -16.69
CA LYS A 305 -15.80 26.24 -15.80
C LYS A 305 -16.07 24.73 -15.68
N THR A 306 -15.01 23.97 -15.49
CA THR A 306 -15.09 22.53 -15.24
C THR A 306 -14.82 22.27 -13.77
N VAL A 307 -15.69 21.49 -13.11
CA VAL A 307 -15.53 21.01 -11.75
C VAL A 307 -15.51 19.48 -11.78
N THR A 308 -14.52 18.86 -11.14
CA THR A 308 -14.40 17.41 -11.11
C THR A 308 -15.05 16.84 -9.84
N SER A 309 -15.58 15.62 -9.94
CA SER A 309 -16.10 14.90 -8.76
C SER A 309 -15.00 14.56 -7.77
N GLU A 310 -13.76 14.40 -8.23
CA GLU A 310 -12.61 14.14 -7.35
C GLU A 310 -12.22 15.40 -6.54
N GLU A 311 -12.26 16.60 -7.13
CA GLU A 311 -12.07 17.85 -6.39
C GLU A 311 -13.11 18.01 -5.27
N MET A 312 -14.40 17.73 -5.57
CA MET A 312 -15.45 17.74 -4.55
C MET A 312 -15.21 16.69 -3.47
N ARG A 313 -14.78 15.47 -3.87
CA ARG A 313 -14.44 14.40 -2.93
C ARG A 313 -13.37 14.83 -1.93
N ILE A 314 -12.28 15.40 -2.43
CA ILE A 314 -11.17 15.87 -1.58
C ILE A 314 -11.64 17.03 -0.71
N ARG A 315 -12.27 18.06 -1.30
CA ARG A 315 -12.69 19.29 -0.62
C ARG A 315 -13.65 19.03 0.52
N PHE A 316 -14.60 18.11 0.33
CA PHE A 316 -15.66 17.82 1.28
C PHE A 316 -15.46 16.50 2.05
N GLY A 317 -14.34 15.81 1.89
CA GLY A 317 -14.06 14.54 2.57
C GLY A 317 -15.13 13.48 2.27
N LEU A 318 -15.51 13.32 0.98
CA LEU A 318 -16.51 12.35 0.56
C LEU A 318 -15.87 10.94 0.44
N ARG A 319 -16.69 9.90 0.63
CA ARG A 319 -16.22 8.52 0.58
C ARG A 319 -15.74 8.10 -0.82
N SER A 320 -16.38 8.66 -1.87
CA SER A 320 -16.03 8.37 -3.28
C SER A 320 -16.34 9.57 -4.17
N ALA A 321 -15.91 9.54 -5.42
CA ALA A 321 -16.29 10.49 -6.47
C ALA A 321 -17.52 10.03 -7.28
N PHE A 322 -18.28 9.05 -6.79
CA PHE A 322 -19.50 8.54 -7.42
C PHE A 322 -20.72 8.98 -6.62
N PHE A 323 -21.33 10.10 -6.99
CA PHE A 323 -22.46 10.68 -6.28
C PHE A 323 -23.36 11.54 -7.17
N SER A 324 -24.60 11.72 -6.74
CA SER A 324 -25.51 12.79 -7.20
C SER A 324 -25.56 13.90 -6.14
N LEU A 325 -25.96 15.08 -6.57
CA LEU A 325 -26.10 16.30 -5.76
C LEU A 325 -27.55 16.79 -5.82
N SER A 326 -28.06 17.29 -4.70
CA SER A 326 -29.34 18.01 -4.69
C SER A 326 -29.35 19.09 -3.61
N PRO A 327 -29.99 20.25 -3.86
CA PRO A 327 -30.30 21.20 -2.80
C PRO A 327 -31.20 20.56 -1.74
N ALA A 328 -30.98 20.90 -0.47
CA ALA A 328 -31.73 20.40 0.67
C ALA A 328 -31.85 21.49 1.75
N GLY A 329 -32.74 22.45 1.51
CA GLY A 329 -32.90 23.65 2.35
C GLY A 329 -31.64 24.51 2.31
N ASP A 330 -31.04 24.76 3.46
CA ASP A 330 -29.79 25.51 3.66
C ASP A 330 -28.52 24.66 3.51
N SER A 331 -28.65 23.50 2.89
CA SER A 331 -27.55 22.55 2.66
C SER A 331 -27.59 21.93 1.26
N ILE A 332 -26.49 21.31 0.86
CA ILE A 332 -26.37 20.48 -0.33
C ILE A 332 -26.19 19.03 0.10
N ALA A 333 -27.08 18.17 -0.38
CA ALA A 333 -27.04 16.74 -0.12
C ALA A 333 -26.24 16.00 -1.21
N PHE A 334 -25.27 15.21 -0.79
CA PHE A 334 -24.53 14.24 -1.60
C PHE A 334 -25.09 12.84 -1.33
N ASN A 335 -25.62 12.19 -2.37
CA ASN A 335 -26.06 10.80 -2.31
C ASN A 335 -25.07 9.97 -3.11
N GLY A 336 -24.19 9.25 -2.43
CA GLY A 336 -23.06 8.61 -3.04
C GLY A 336 -23.08 7.09 -2.99
N ARG A 337 -22.20 6.50 -3.81
CA ARG A 337 -21.97 5.06 -3.93
C ARG A 337 -20.49 4.75 -3.85
N GLY A 338 -20.18 3.64 -3.15
CA GLY A 338 -18.82 3.12 -3.07
C GLY A 338 -17.90 3.87 -2.11
N TYR A 339 -16.65 3.42 -2.06
CA TYR A 339 -15.61 3.93 -1.19
C TYR A 339 -14.25 3.89 -1.91
N GLY A 340 -13.55 5.02 -1.99
CA GLY A 340 -12.27 5.17 -2.66
C GLY A 340 -12.37 5.76 -4.07
N HIS A 341 -11.27 5.70 -4.82
CA HIS A 341 -11.18 6.34 -6.15
C HIS A 341 -11.94 5.57 -7.26
N GLY A 342 -12.24 4.30 -7.04
CA GLY A 342 -13.05 3.51 -7.96
C GLY A 342 -12.31 2.87 -9.14
N VAL A 343 -11.00 3.04 -9.30
CA VAL A 343 -10.21 2.50 -10.42
C VAL A 343 -9.67 1.11 -10.09
N GLY A 344 -9.73 0.17 -11.02
CA GLY A 344 -9.20 -1.19 -10.90
C GLY A 344 -10.03 -2.08 -9.98
N LEU A 345 -9.38 -2.93 -9.17
CA LEU A 345 -10.05 -3.95 -8.36
C LEU A 345 -10.89 -3.34 -7.23
N CYS A 346 -12.17 -3.72 -7.19
CA CYS A 346 -13.09 -3.44 -6.08
C CYS A 346 -12.96 -4.54 -5.02
N GLN A 347 -12.49 -4.20 -3.82
CA GLN A 347 -12.22 -5.18 -2.75
C GLN A 347 -13.51 -5.89 -2.29
N ASP A 348 -14.60 -5.15 -2.08
CA ASP A 348 -15.90 -5.74 -1.70
C ASP A 348 -16.44 -6.67 -2.81
N GLY A 349 -16.32 -6.27 -4.08
CA GLY A 349 -16.71 -7.10 -5.21
C GLY A 349 -15.85 -8.36 -5.33
N ALA A 350 -14.54 -8.22 -5.26
CA ALA A 350 -13.60 -9.34 -5.30
C ALA A 350 -13.83 -10.34 -4.17
N LYS A 351 -14.12 -9.85 -2.95
CA LYS A 351 -14.48 -10.69 -1.81
C LYS A 351 -15.75 -11.50 -2.09
N HIS A 352 -16.80 -10.85 -2.59
CA HIS A 352 -18.06 -11.53 -2.89
C HIS A 352 -17.93 -12.54 -4.04
N MET A 353 -17.14 -12.21 -5.09
CA MET A 353 -16.80 -13.15 -6.16
C MET A 353 -16.12 -14.41 -5.59
N ALA A 354 -15.16 -14.26 -4.68
CA ALA A 354 -14.49 -15.37 -4.04
C ALA A 354 -15.43 -16.18 -3.12
N GLU A 355 -16.39 -15.55 -2.43
CA GLU A 355 -17.47 -16.23 -1.69
C GLU A 355 -18.34 -17.09 -2.63
N LYS A 356 -18.52 -16.66 -3.88
CA LYS A 356 -19.17 -17.42 -4.95
C LYS A 356 -18.25 -18.43 -5.65
N LYS A 357 -17.07 -18.71 -5.06
CA LYS A 357 -16.09 -19.71 -5.55
C LYS A 357 -15.42 -19.35 -6.87
N MET A 358 -15.40 -18.08 -7.25
CA MET A 358 -14.56 -17.63 -8.37
C MET A 358 -13.10 -17.66 -7.95
N ALA A 359 -12.23 -18.16 -8.82
CA ALA A 359 -10.79 -18.24 -8.58
C ALA A 359 -10.14 -16.85 -8.70
N TYR A 360 -9.00 -16.66 -8.05
CA TYR A 360 -8.30 -15.37 -7.95
C TYR A 360 -7.89 -14.80 -9.33
N ASP A 361 -7.55 -15.66 -10.28
CA ASP A 361 -7.22 -15.29 -11.66
C ASP A 361 -8.45 -14.79 -12.44
N GLN A 362 -9.60 -15.39 -12.25
CA GLN A 362 -10.88 -14.91 -12.79
C GLN A 362 -11.26 -13.57 -12.19
N ILE A 363 -11.07 -13.39 -10.88
CA ILE A 363 -11.33 -12.12 -10.17
C ILE A 363 -10.44 -11.01 -10.74
N THR A 364 -9.13 -11.25 -10.87
CA THR A 364 -8.21 -10.26 -11.41
C THR A 364 -8.50 -9.94 -12.89
N ALA A 365 -8.78 -10.94 -13.70
CA ALA A 365 -9.14 -10.75 -15.11
C ALA A 365 -10.43 -9.93 -15.30
N PHE A 366 -11.40 -10.04 -14.37
CA PHE A 366 -12.62 -9.25 -14.38
C PHE A 366 -12.34 -7.75 -14.18
N TYR A 367 -11.45 -7.37 -13.24
CA TYR A 367 -11.15 -5.98 -12.95
C TYR A 367 -10.04 -5.37 -13.80
N TYR A 368 -9.20 -6.19 -14.43
CA TYR A 368 -8.13 -5.77 -15.32
C TYR A 368 -8.23 -6.52 -16.66
N PRO A 369 -9.26 -6.20 -17.49
CA PRO A 369 -9.47 -6.90 -18.74
C PRO A 369 -8.28 -6.75 -19.68
N GLY A 370 -7.91 -7.84 -20.35
CA GLY A 370 -6.82 -7.89 -21.31
C GLY A 370 -5.42 -8.00 -20.70
N THR A 371 -5.33 -8.28 -19.39
CA THR A 371 -4.07 -8.54 -18.67
C THR A 371 -3.85 -10.02 -18.42
N MET A 372 -2.65 -10.38 -17.96
CA MET A 372 -2.23 -11.75 -17.68
C MET A 372 -1.51 -11.83 -16.33
N ILE A 373 -1.65 -12.97 -15.64
CA ILE A 373 -0.83 -13.30 -14.48
C ILE A 373 0.36 -14.14 -14.94
N ILE A 374 1.56 -13.63 -14.71
CA ILE A 374 2.81 -14.33 -15.06
C ILE A 374 3.76 -14.40 -13.86
N ASP A 375 4.85 -15.16 -14.00
CA ASP A 375 5.95 -15.10 -13.03
C ASP A 375 6.71 -13.78 -13.15
N ILE A 376 7.07 -13.17 -12.03
CA ILE A 376 7.82 -11.89 -11.98
C ILE A 376 9.14 -11.94 -12.77
N LYS A 377 9.76 -13.10 -12.89
CA LYS A 377 11.00 -13.30 -13.67
C LYS A 377 10.80 -13.01 -15.15
N ASN A 378 9.58 -13.12 -15.64
CA ASN A 378 9.20 -12.89 -17.03
C ASN A 378 8.57 -11.50 -17.25
N ALA A 379 8.33 -10.76 -16.17
CA ALA A 379 7.74 -9.43 -16.23
C ALA A 379 8.81 -8.36 -16.45
N ARG A 380 8.41 -7.29 -17.11
CA ARG A 380 9.23 -6.09 -17.32
C ARG A 380 8.60 -4.90 -16.62
N LYS A 381 9.43 -4.04 -16.08
CA LYS A 381 8.97 -2.76 -15.52
C LYS A 381 8.72 -1.78 -16.67
N PRO A 382 7.59 -1.05 -16.69
CA PRO A 382 7.39 -0.01 -17.69
C PRO A 382 8.42 1.12 -17.50
N PRO A 383 8.78 1.84 -18.59
CA PRO A 383 9.61 3.05 -18.47
C PRO A 383 8.95 4.03 -17.52
N ARG A 384 9.74 4.85 -16.83
CA ARG A 384 9.21 5.97 -16.03
C ARG A 384 8.58 6.99 -16.96
N PRO A 385 7.42 7.55 -16.61
CA PRO A 385 6.81 8.63 -17.37
C PRO A 385 7.67 9.91 -17.38
#